data_0ecbe0930019dcb7ee5aacfa60c1b739
#
_entry.id   0ecbe0930019dcb7ee5aacfa60c1b739
#
_cell.length_a   1.000
_cell.length_b   1.000
_cell.length_c   1.000
_cell.angle_alpha   90.00
_cell.angle_beta   90.00
_cell.angle_gamma   90.00
#
_symmetry.space_group_name_H-M   'P 1'
#
loop_
_entity.id
_entity.type
_entity.pdbx_description
1 polymer ?
#
loop_
_entity_poly.entity_id
_entity_poly.type
_entity_poly.pdbx_seq_one_letter_code
_entity_poly.pdbx_strand_id
1 'polypeptide(L)'
;MTFKPIEELTFTDDFMFNAVMKNKEICIGLLERLLEIKIADIKYLEVQKSLKPYYNSKGVRLDVYVQGSDKIFDIEVQTYKPENLAKRMRYYQGIIDVDSLQRGTYYTELKQSFIIFICTFDPFGLNLPMYSFKNKCLQSDKLVLEDETLKVVFNTQSFNKENNLERKAI
;
A
#
# COMPACT_ATOMS: atom_id res chain seq x y z
N MET A 1 16.69 18.54 16.85
CA MET A 1 15.69 17.44 16.70
C MET A 1 15.89 16.50 17.87
N THR A 2 14.95 16.41 18.75
CA THR A 2 14.96 15.42 19.85
C THR A 2 14.46 14.09 19.27
N PHE A 3 15.31 13.06 19.27
CA PHE A 3 14.89 11.71 18.89
C PHE A 3 14.07 11.11 20.03
N LYS A 4 12.97 10.39 19.68
CA LYS A 4 12.25 9.59 20.65
C LYS A 4 13.16 8.47 21.18
N PRO A 5 13.12 8.15 22.49
CA PRO A 5 13.75 6.94 23.01
C PRO A 5 13.19 5.70 22.30
N ILE A 6 14.00 4.65 22.17
CA ILE A 6 13.61 3.44 21.44
C ILE A 6 12.40 2.74 22.09
N GLU A 7 12.26 2.87 23.39
CA GLU A 7 11.17 2.32 24.21
C GLU A 7 9.81 3.02 23.95
N GLU A 8 9.84 4.23 23.39
CA GLU A 8 8.64 5.02 23.04
C GLU A 8 8.25 4.90 21.57
N LEU A 9 9.06 4.18 20.77
CA LEU A 9 8.75 3.97 19.37
C LEU A 9 7.57 3.00 19.21
N THR A 10 6.66 3.36 18.32
CA THR A 10 5.51 2.54 17.94
C THR A 10 5.71 1.96 16.54
N PHE A 11 4.89 1.00 16.16
CA PHE A 11 4.93 0.40 14.81
C PHE A 11 4.76 1.44 13.69
N THR A 12 4.09 2.55 13.97
CA THR A 12 3.86 3.64 12.98
C THR A 12 4.99 4.65 12.90
N ASP A 13 6.00 4.56 13.75
CA ASP A 13 7.23 5.35 13.59
C ASP A 13 8.06 4.78 12.43
N ASP A 14 8.53 5.65 11.53
CA ASP A 14 9.23 5.28 10.28
C ASP A 14 10.38 4.28 10.52
N PHE A 15 11.20 4.51 11.54
CA PHE A 15 12.30 3.61 11.90
C PHE A 15 11.80 2.21 12.29
N MET A 16 10.81 2.12 13.18
CA MET A 16 10.29 0.84 13.66
C MET A 16 9.57 0.08 12.57
N PHE A 17 8.74 0.76 11.79
CA PHE A 17 8.05 0.17 10.65
C PHE A 17 9.05 -0.48 9.67
N ASN A 18 10.05 0.30 9.24
CA ASN A 18 11.07 -0.20 8.33
C ASN A 18 11.90 -1.35 8.93
N ALA A 19 12.26 -1.26 10.22
CA ALA A 19 13.02 -2.32 10.89
C ALA A 19 12.24 -3.65 10.95
N VAL A 20 10.96 -3.58 11.29
CA VAL A 20 10.08 -4.76 11.38
C VAL A 20 9.79 -5.34 10.00
N MET A 21 9.50 -4.48 9.01
CA MET A 21 9.10 -4.91 7.67
C MET A 21 10.25 -5.47 6.81
N LYS A 22 11.51 -5.32 7.24
CA LYS A 22 12.66 -6.04 6.66
C LYS A 22 12.57 -7.56 6.85
N ASN A 23 11.86 -8.03 7.87
CA ASN A 23 11.64 -9.44 8.07
C ASN A 23 10.57 -9.94 7.09
N LYS A 24 10.98 -10.83 6.17
CA LYS A 24 10.12 -11.37 5.10
C LYS A 24 8.88 -12.07 5.65
N GLU A 25 9.02 -12.87 6.71
CA GLU A 25 7.93 -13.64 7.30
C GLU A 25 6.89 -12.72 7.96
N ILE A 26 7.37 -11.70 8.69
CA ILE A 26 6.48 -10.69 9.30
C ILE A 26 5.76 -9.90 8.21
N CYS A 27 6.46 -9.50 7.15
CA CYS A 27 5.88 -8.77 6.03
C CYS A 27 4.78 -9.59 5.33
N ILE A 28 5.04 -10.88 5.03
CA ILE A 28 4.03 -11.79 4.47
C ILE A 28 2.84 -11.90 5.42
N GLY A 29 3.09 -12.20 6.68
CA GLY A 29 2.01 -12.36 7.67
C GLY A 29 1.15 -11.12 7.83
N LEU A 30 1.74 -9.93 7.77
CA LEU A 30 1.00 -8.67 7.79
C LEU A 30 0.12 -8.53 6.55
N LEU A 31 0.70 -8.69 5.35
CA LEU A 31 -0.04 -8.56 4.09
C LEU A 31 -1.19 -9.56 3.97
N GLU A 32 -0.95 -10.83 4.30
CA GLU A 32 -1.98 -11.87 4.28
C GLU A 32 -3.13 -11.54 5.23
N ARG A 33 -2.81 -11.03 6.42
CA ARG A 33 -3.83 -10.66 7.41
C ARG A 33 -4.60 -9.41 7.03
N LEU A 34 -3.92 -8.40 6.45
CA LEU A 34 -4.55 -7.14 6.06
C LEU A 34 -5.47 -7.31 4.85
N LEU A 35 -5.04 -8.09 3.86
CA LEU A 35 -5.72 -8.23 2.57
C LEU A 35 -6.60 -9.48 2.48
N GLU A 36 -6.52 -10.39 3.46
CA GLU A 36 -7.23 -11.69 3.49
C GLU A 36 -6.93 -12.57 2.25
N ILE A 37 -5.71 -12.45 1.72
CA ILE A 37 -5.22 -13.24 0.58
C ILE A 37 -4.05 -14.12 1.01
N LYS A 38 -3.74 -15.15 0.19
CA LYS A 38 -2.54 -15.95 0.36
C LYS A 38 -1.42 -15.42 -0.53
N ILE A 39 -0.21 -15.35 0.02
CA ILE A 39 1.00 -14.92 -0.68
C ILE A 39 1.94 -16.13 -0.77
N ALA A 40 2.02 -16.71 -1.96
CA ALA A 40 2.79 -17.94 -2.17
C ALA A 40 4.31 -17.72 -2.03
N ASP A 41 4.81 -16.58 -2.52
CA ASP A 41 6.23 -16.24 -2.47
C ASP A 41 6.47 -14.73 -2.58
N ILE A 42 7.53 -14.27 -1.90
CA ILE A 42 8.12 -12.94 -2.10
C ILE A 42 9.51 -13.14 -2.73
N LYS A 43 9.66 -12.68 -3.97
CA LYS A 43 10.93 -12.71 -4.70
C LYS A 43 11.85 -11.57 -4.30
N TYR A 44 11.25 -10.40 -3.99
CA TYR A 44 11.98 -9.18 -3.68
C TYR A 44 11.25 -8.38 -2.60
N LEU A 45 11.99 -7.91 -1.61
CA LEU A 45 11.52 -7.02 -0.56
C LEU A 45 12.57 -5.94 -0.32
N GLU A 46 12.18 -4.69 -0.44
CA GLU A 46 13.03 -3.54 -0.17
C GLU A 46 12.28 -2.48 0.64
N VAL A 47 12.91 -2.02 1.71
CA VAL A 47 12.41 -0.88 2.49
C VAL A 47 13.09 0.40 2.03
N GLN A 48 12.35 1.50 2.02
CA GLN A 48 12.79 2.83 1.55
C GLN A 48 13.30 2.81 0.09
N LYS A 49 12.63 2.02 -0.76
CA LYS A 49 12.95 1.94 -2.19
C LYS A 49 12.70 3.28 -2.88
N SER A 50 13.74 3.82 -3.51
CA SER A 50 13.63 5.06 -4.27
C SER A 50 13.44 4.78 -5.75
N LEU A 51 12.37 5.33 -6.34
CA LEU A 51 12.04 5.23 -7.75
C LEU A 51 11.99 6.62 -8.38
N LYS A 52 12.67 6.78 -9.51
CA LYS A 52 12.70 8.02 -10.29
C LYS A 52 12.73 7.68 -11.78
N PRO A 53 11.59 7.58 -12.46
CA PRO A 53 11.50 7.12 -13.85
C PRO A 53 12.30 7.97 -14.83
N TYR A 54 12.35 9.31 -14.61
CA TYR A 54 13.03 10.24 -15.50
C TYR A 54 13.80 11.30 -14.72
N TYR A 55 14.85 11.86 -15.33
CA TYR A 55 15.71 12.86 -14.70
C TYR A 55 14.95 14.03 -14.06
N ASN A 56 13.93 14.57 -14.75
CA ASN A 56 13.12 15.70 -14.30
C ASN A 56 11.79 15.29 -13.63
N SER A 57 11.55 14.00 -13.39
CA SER A 57 10.33 13.55 -12.70
C SER A 57 10.45 13.72 -11.20
N LYS A 58 9.31 13.90 -10.53
CA LYS A 58 9.23 13.77 -9.10
C LYS A 58 9.46 12.29 -8.73
N GLY A 59 10.58 11.98 -8.09
CA GLY A 59 10.82 10.66 -7.53
C GLY A 59 9.87 10.35 -6.36
N VAL A 60 9.73 9.08 -6.05
CA VAL A 60 9.08 8.59 -4.85
C VAL A 60 10.06 7.74 -4.03
N ARG A 61 9.87 7.73 -2.72
CA ARG A 61 10.50 6.78 -1.83
C ARG A 61 9.38 5.98 -1.19
N LEU A 62 9.31 4.71 -1.55
CA LEU A 62 8.35 3.75 -1.04
C LEU A 62 8.84 3.24 0.32
N ASP A 63 7.96 3.23 1.33
CA ASP A 63 8.38 2.77 2.67
C ASP A 63 8.71 1.28 2.63
N VAL A 64 7.83 0.46 2.07
CA VAL A 64 8.06 -0.99 1.88
C VAL A 64 7.55 -1.42 0.51
N TYR A 65 8.45 -1.87 -0.34
CA TYR A 65 8.13 -2.44 -1.66
C TYR A 65 8.31 -3.95 -1.64
N VAL A 66 7.30 -4.67 -2.05
CA VAL A 66 7.30 -6.13 -2.09
C VAL A 66 6.87 -6.62 -3.46
N GLN A 67 7.65 -7.54 -4.04
CA GLN A 67 7.32 -8.16 -5.31
C GLN A 67 7.28 -9.68 -5.19
N GLY A 68 6.12 -10.24 -5.45
CA GLY A 68 5.89 -11.67 -5.62
C GLY A 68 6.03 -12.13 -7.07
N SER A 69 5.55 -13.33 -7.35
CA SER A 69 5.52 -13.88 -8.70
C SER A 69 4.53 -13.13 -9.59
N ASP A 70 3.33 -12.87 -9.09
CA ASP A 70 2.16 -12.32 -9.78
C ASP A 70 1.66 -11.00 -9.19
N LYS A 71 2.21 -10.58 -8.03
CA LYS A 71 1.73 -9.40 -7.27
C LYS A 71 2.85 -8.46 -6.89
N ILE A 72 2.51 -7.17 -6.80
CA ILE A 72 3.36 -6.11 -6.24
C ILE A 72 2.57 -5.42 -5.12
N PHE A 73 3.25 -5.14 -4.01
CA PHE A 73 2.69 -4.42 -2.87
C PHE A 73 3.58 -3.23 -2.55
N ASP A 74 2.96 -2.08 -2.39
CA ASP A 74 3.55 -0.87 -1.83
C ASP A 74 2.84 -0.57 -0.51
N ILE A 75 3.57 -0.55 0.60
CA ILE A 75 3.01 -0.39 1.94
C ILE A 75 3.60 0.87 2.55
N GLU A 76 2.73 1.83 2.83
CA GLU A 76 3.07 3.16 3.35
C GLU A 76 2.45 3.38 4.72
N VAL A 77 3.20 3.96 5.65
CA VAL A 77 2.65 4.47 6.91
C VAL A 77 2.46 5.97 6.83
N GLN A 78 1.25 6.45 7.15
CA GLN A 78 0.90 7.85 7.10
C GLN A 78 0.41 8.32 8.47
N THR A 79 1.23 9.14 9.14
CA THR A 79 0.94 9.63 10.51
C THR A 79 0.26 11.00 10.56
N TYR A 80 0.19 11.71 9.44
CA TYR A 80 -0.51 12.99 9.32
C TYR A 80 -1.38 13.00 8.07
N LYS A 81 -2.48 13.76 8.08
CA LYS A 81 -3.42 13.86 6.95
C LYS A 81 -2.82 14.68 5.81
N PRO A 82 -2.46 14.07 4.66
CA PRO A 82 -1.97 14.80 3.51
C PRO A 82 -3.14 15.42 2.73
N GLU A 83 -2.90 16.54 2.06
CA GLU A 83 -3.93 17.21 1.25
C GLU A 83 -4.44 16.37 0.07
N ASN A 84 -3.63 15.46 -0.45
CA ASN A 84 -3.89 14.76 -1.71
C ASN A 84 -3.52 13.27 -1.68
N LEU A 85 -3.99 12.52 -0.67
CA LEU A 85 -3.70 11.09 -0.53
C LEU A 85 -4.05 10.30 -1.80
N ALA A 86 -5.23 10.49 -2.35
CA ALA A 86 -5.69 9.77 -3.55
C ALA A 86 -4.80 10.03 -4.78
N LYS A 87 -4.34 11.28 -4.97
CA LYS A 87 -3.42 11.62 -6.06
C LYS A 87 -2.03 11.02 -5.83
N ARG A 88 -1.57 10.94 -4.58
CA ARG A 88 -0.31 10.30 -4.22
C ARG A 88 -0.37 8.80 -4.52
N MET A 89 -1.42 8.11 -4.11
CA MET A 89 -1.62 6.69 -4.42
C MET A 89 -1.61 6.42 -5.93
N ARG A 90 -2.31 7.27 -6.72
CA ARG A 90 -2.30 7.16 -8.18
C ARG A 90 -0.90 7.35 -8.76
N TYR A 91 -0.13 8.31 -8.24
CA TYR A 91 1.22 8.60 -8.71
C TYR A 91 2.18 7.46 -8.41
N TYR A 92 2.08 6.88 -7.21
CA TYR A 92 2.88 5.72 -6.81
C TYR A 92 2.60 4.52 -7.70
N GLN A 93 1.32 4.23 -7.95
CA GLN A 93 0.90 3.20 -8.90
C GLN A 93 1.57 3.37 -10.26
N GLY A 94 1.46 4.56 -10.87
CA GLY A 94 2.03 4.81 -12.20
C GLY A 94 3.56 4.69 -12.23
N ILE A 95 4.27 5.06 -11.16
CA ILE A 95 5.73 4.90 -11.08
C ILE A 95 6.10 3.42 -10.96
N ILE A 96 5.38 2.65 -10.15
CA ILE A 96 5.58 1.21 -9.99
C ILE A 96 5.35 0.48 -11.32
N ASP A 97 4.30 0.84 -12.06
CA ASP A 97 4.01 0.25 -13.37
C ASP A 97 5.13 0.53 -14.38
N VAL A 98 5.63 1.77 -14.42
CA VAL A 98 6.76 2.14 -15.29
C VAL A 98 8.06 1.43 -14.88
N ASP A 99 8.32 1.25 -13.58
CA ASP A 99 9.50 0.54 -13.07
C ASP A 99 9.43 -0.97 -13.36
N SER A 100 8.23 -1.55 -13.31
CA SER A 100 8.02 -2.99 -13.43
C SER A 100 7.94 -3.49 -14.88
N LEU A 101 7.53 -2.64 -15.84
CA LEU A 101 7.33 -3.01 -17.22
C LEU A 101 8.51 -2.57 -18.10
N GLN A 102 9.27 -3.52 -18.61
CA GLN A 102 10.42 -3.24 -19.46
C GLN A 102 10.01 -2.89 -20.90
N ARG A 103 10.86 -2.12 -21.59
CA ARG A 103 10.65 -1.80 -23.01
C ARG A 103 10.59 -3.08 -23.85
N GLY A 104 9.54 -3.19 -24.66
CA GLY A 104 9.34 -4.33 -25.58
C GLY A 104 8.57 -5.50 -24.99
N THR A 105 8.15 -5.41 -23.72
CA THR A 105 7.23 -6.38 -23.12
C THR A 105 5.77 -6.00 -23.34
N TYR A 106 4.89 -6.98 -23.18
CA TYR A 106 3.44 -6.77 -23.33
C TYR A 106 2.81 -6.22 -22.03
N TYR A 107 1.71 -5.49 -22.13
CA TYR A 107 0.96 -5.02 -20.95
C TYR A 107 0.43 -6.16 -20.06
N THR A 108 0.26 -7.36 -20.64
CA THR A 108 -0.10 -8.58 -19.89
C THR A 108 0.94 -9.02 -18.87
N GLU A 109 2.17 -8.48 -18.95
CA GLU A 109 3.23 -8.73 -17.98
C GLU A 109 3.13 -7.82 -16.72
N LEU A 110 2.25 -6.81 -16.75
CA LEU A 110 1.95 -6.03 -15.55
C LEU A 110 1.33 -6.95 -14.50
N LYS A 111 1.86 -6.88 -13.29
CA LYS A 111 1.39 -7.68 -12.18
C LYS A 111 0.23 -6.99 -11.48
N GLN A 112 -0.61 -7.78 -10.84
CA GLN A 112 -1.58 -7.23 -9.90
C GLN A 112 -0.86 -6.38 -8.85
N SER A 113 -1.33 -5.16 -8.60
CA SER A 113 -0.66 -4.21 -7.73
C SER A 113 -1.57 -3.67 -6.64
N PHE A 114 -0.99 -3.57 -5.45
CA PHE A 114 -1.64 -3.11 -4.23
C PHE A 114 -0.91 -1.89 -3.69
N ILE A 115 -1.58 -0.74 -3.67
CA ILE A 115 -1.07 0.47 -3.02
C ILE A 115 -1.78 0.60 -1.68
N ILE A 116 -1.05 0.35 -0.59
CA ILE A 116 -1.57 0.19 0.75
C ILE A 116 -1.09 1.34 1.62
N PHE A 117 -2.01 2.07 2.24
CA PHE A 117 -1.70 3.11 3.22
C PHE A 117 -2.25 2.73 4.59
N ILE A 118 -1.40 2.72 5.60
CA ILE A 118 -1.76 2.53 7.01
C ILE A 118 -1.79 3.91 7.64
N CYS A 119 -2.99 4.47 7.85
CA CYS A 119 -3.19 5.82 8.38
C CYS A 119 -3.50 5.80 9.87
N THR A 120 -2.83 6.66 10.66
CA THR A 120 -3.13 6.87 12.08
C THR A 120 -4.32 7.83 12.31
N PHE A 121 -5.04 8.17 11.25
CA PHE A 121 -6.22 9.05 11.23
C PHE A 121 -7.25 8.51 10.22
N ASP A 122 -8.49 8.99 10.29
CA ASP A 122 -9.51 8.68 9.27
C ASP A 122 -9.35 9.61 8.04
N PRO A 123 -8.84 9.13 6.90
CA PRO A 123 -8.60 9.97 5.74
C PRO A 123 -9.87 10.42 5.01
N PHE A 124 -10.98 9.66 5.14
CA PHE A 124 -12.21 9.88 4.37
C PHE A 124 -13.41 10.30 5.24
N GLY A 125 -13.30 10.23 6.58
CA GLY A 125 -14.32 10.72 7.50
C GLY A 125 -15.54 9.80 7.68
N LEU A 126 -15.47 8.54 7.19
CA LEU A 126 -16.57 7.57 7.33
C LEU A 126 -16.38 6.60 8.50
N ASN A 127 -15.31 6.75 9.25
CA ASN A 127 -14.95 5.91 10.40
C ASN A 127 -14.94 4.40 10.11
N LEU A 128 -14.64 4.02 8.85
CA LEU A 128 -14.45 2.63 8.48
C LEU A 128 -13.02 2.19 8.82
N PRO A 129 -12.80 0.93 9.24
CA PRO A 129 -11.46 0.43 9.53
C PRO A 129 -10.62 0.26 8.26
N MET A 130 -11.26 0.03 7.11
CA MET A 130 -10.62 -0.17 5.83
C MET A 130 -11.44 0.46 4.70
N TYR A 131 -10.74 1.05 3.76
CA TYR A 131 -11.30 1.58 2.51
C TYR A 131 -10.57 0.91 1.34
N SER A 132 -11.33 0.26 0.46
CA SER A 132 -10.79 -0.39 -0.75
C SER A 132 -11.37 0.26 -1.99
N PHE A 133 -10.51 0.54 -2.98
CA PHE A 133 -10.90 1.23 -4.21
C PHE A 133 -10.46 0.43 -5.43
N LYS A 134 -11.41 0.18 -6.32
CA LYS A 134 -11.22 -0.36 -7.67
C LYS A 134 -11.83 0.59 -8.69
N ASN A 135 -11.35 0.56 -9.91
CA ASN A 135 -11.94 1.31 -11.02
C ASN A 135 -13.25 0.68 -11.46
N LYS A 136 -14.33 1.45 -11.49
CA LYS A 136 -15.67 1.00 -11.88
C LYS A 136 -16.19 1.80 -13.06
N CYS A 137 -17.04 1.17 -13.87
CA CYS A 137 -17.80 1.84 -14.92
C CYS A 137 -18.85 2.78 -14.29
N LEU A 138 -18.87 4.05 -14.73
CA LEU A 138 -19.84 5.02 -14.22
C LEU A 138 -21.27 4.72 -14.67
N GLN A 139 -21.45 3.98 -15.75
CA GLN A 139 -22.74 3.63 -16.33
C GLN A 139 -23.29 2.28 -15.80
N SER A 140 -22.49 1.54 -15.03
CA SER A 140 -22.90 0.23 -14.51
C SER A 140 -22.15 -0.11 -13.21
N ASP A 141 -22.89 -0.25 -12.12
CA ASP A 141 -22.32 -0.67 -10.82
C ASP A 141 -21.81 -2.12 -10.81
N LYS A 142 -22.21 -2.91 -11.81
CA LYS A 142 -21.81 -4.33 -11.94
C LYS A 142 -20.48 -4.50 -12.68
N LEU A 143 -20.02 -3.48 -13.41
CA LEU A 143 -18.83 -3.57 -14.25
C LEU A 143 -17.62 -2.93 -13.55
N VAL A 144 -16.65 -3.74 -13.18
CA VAL A 144 -15.34 -3.32 -12.70
C VAL A 144 -14.38 -3.33 -13.88
N LEU A 145 -13.52 -2.31 -13.98
CA LEU A 145 -12.38 -2.34 -14.91
C LEU A 145 -11.34 -3.28 -14.29
N GLU A 146 -11.16 -4.44 -14.90
CA GLU A 146 -10.23 -5.47 -14.41
C GLU A 146 -8.78 -5.14 -14.78
N ASP A 147 -8.31 -3.98 -14.30
CA ASP A 147 -6.95 -3.49 -14.52
C ASP A 147 -5.95 -4.00 -13.46
N GLU A 148 -6.40 -4.91 -12.60
CA GLU A 148 -5.61 -5.56 -11.55
C GLU A 148 -4.94 -4.58 -10.59
N THR A 149 -5.48 -3.36 -10.45
CA THR A 149 -5.01 -2.38 -9.46
C THR A 149 -5.95 -2.31 -8.26
N LEU A 150 -5.39 -2.30 -7.05
CA LEU A 150 -6.14 -2.12 -5.82
C LEU A 150 -5.47 -1.06 -4.94
N LYS A 151 -6.27 -0.10 -4.47
CA LYS A 151 -5.83 0.88 -3.48
C LYS A 151 -6.53 0.59 -2.17
N VAL A 152 -5.76 0.39 -1.10
CA VAL A 152 -6.30 0.06 0.22
C VAL A 152 -5.80 1.06 1.25
N VAL A 153 -6.70 1.56 2.06
CA VAL A 153 -6.35 2.48 3.15
C VAL A 153 -6.91 1.94 4.45
N PHE A 154 -6.02 1.67 5.40
CA PHE A 154 -6.38 1.27 6.76
C PHE A 154 -6.44 2.49 7.67
N ASN A 155 -7.52 2.58 8.44
CA ASN A 155 -7.72 3.60 9.47
C ASN A 155 -7.50 2.96 10.84
N THR A 156 -6.32 3.16 11.45
CA THR A 156 -6.01 2.52 12.73
C THR A 156 -6.82 3.07 13.90
N GLN A 157 -7.41 4.26 13.79
CA GLN A 157 -8.29 4.81 14.84
C GLN A 157 -9.58 4.02 15.01
N SER A 158 -10.09 3.40 13.93
CA SER A 158 -11.32 2.60 13.97
C SER A 158 -11.13 1.24 14.62
N PHE A 159 -9.90 0.70 14.66
CA PHE A 159 -9.62 -0.58 15.30
C PHE A 159 -9.73 -0.51 16.84
N ASN A 160 -9.59 0.67 17.42
CA ASN A 160 -9.66 0.89 18.86
C ASN A 160 -11.11 1.07 19.38
N LYS A 161 -12.09 1.16 18.48
CA LYS A 161 -13.51 1.18 18.83
C LYS A 161 -14.04 -0.21 18.60
N GLU A 162 -14.56 -0.88 19.63
CA GLU A 162 -15.25 -2.17 19.55
C GLU A 162 -16.45 -2.09 18.57
N ASN A 163 -16.19 -2.11 17.31
CA ASN A 163 -17.19 -2.21 16.28
C ASN A 163 -16.98 -3.50 15.51
N ASN A 164 -17.84 -4.47 15.76
CA ASN A 164 -18.12 -5.63 14.93
C ASN A 164 -18.60 -5.18 13.54
N LEU A 165 -17.71 -4.62 12.73
CA LEU A 165 -17.96 -4.42 11.31
C LEU A 165 -17.49 -5.67 10.59
N GLU A 166 -18.44 -6.42 10.06
CA GLU A 166 -18.17 -7.51 9.11
C GLU A 166 -17.24 -6.98 8.01
N ARG A 167 -16.02 -7.48 7.98
CA ARG A 167 -15.09 -7.21 6.88
C ARG A 167 -15.66 -7.90 5.65
N LYS A 168 -16.05 -7.14 4.64
CA LYS A 168 -16.30 -7.73 3.32
C LYS A 168 -14.96 -8.12 2.74
N ALA A 169 -14.80 -9.38 2.37
CA ALA A 169 -13.62 -9.90 1.68
C ALA A 169 -13.30 -9.05 0.44
N ILE A 170 -12.02 -8.85 0.17
CA ILE A 170 -11.50 -8.07 -0.98
C ILE A 170 -11.54 -8.93 -2.25
#